data_5d6747ce31523bd64c83703c0a1649b8
#
_entry.id   5d6747ce31523bd64c83703c0a1649b8
#
_cell.length_a   1.000
_cell.length_b   1.000
_cell.length_c   1.000
_cell.angle_alpha   90.00
_cell.angle_beta   90.00
_cell.angle_gamma   90.00
#
_symmetry.space_group_name_H-M   'P 1'
#
loop_
_entity.id
_entity.type
_entity.pdbx_description
1 polymer ?
#
loop_
_entity_poly.entity_id
_entity_poly.type
_entity_poly.pdbx_seq_one_letter_code
_entity_poly.pdbx_strand_id
1 'polypeptide(L)'
;YGVVILRDGSKVEINIGDEENDPVFCVTDLLPHLAAKQRQKTLEKGIEGEDLNLLIGSIPDEDQEKDKVKMNILNLLNSKYNLVEEDFISAEIEIVPAGKAKNLGFDSSMILSYGHDDRVCSFAGVKAILETENPEYTASILCADKEETGSNGNTGMHSRFYENTVAELINMQTDYSDLKIRRAFSNSKVLSADVNAGYDPNYSSVYEKN
;
A
#
# COMPACT_ATOMS: atom_id res chain seq x y z
N TYR A 1 -1.08 6.72 4.93
CA TYR A 1 -2.51 6.41 4.81
C TYR A 1 -2.84 5.13 5.53
N GLY A 2 -4.11 4.93 5.82
CA GLY A 2 -4.54 3.70 6.47
C GLY A 2 -5.90 3.79 7.12
N VAL A 3 -6.19 2.79 7.94
CA VAL A 3 -7.46 2.62 8.62
C VAL A 3 -7.24 2.26 10.08
N VAL A 4 -8.03 2.87 10.94
CA VAL A 4 -8.09 2.53 12.36
C VAL A 4 -9.52 2.13 12.69
N ILE A 5 -9.68 1.02 13.38
CA ILE A 5 -10.99 0.58 13.90
C ILE A 5 -11.04 0.97 15.38
N LEU A 6 -11.97 1.84 15.74
CA LEU A 6 -12.18 2.28 17.11
C LEU A 6 -12.86 1.19 17.95
N ARG A 7 -12.85 1.37 19.27
CA ARG A 7 -13.47 0.40 20.22
C ARG A 7 -14.98 0.19 20.01
N ASP A 8 -15.68 1.19 19.49
CA ASP A 8 -17.11 1.10 19.16
C ASP A 8 -17.39 0.43 17.81
N GLY A 9 -16.33 -0.02 17.10
CA GLY A 9 -16.42 -0.63 15.78
C GLY A 9 -16.46 0.37 14.64
N SER A 10 -16.45 1.67 14.90
CA SER A 10 -16.40 2.68 13.86
C SER A 10 -15.01 2.71 13.19
N LYS A 11 -14.99 3.14 11.92
CA LYS A 11 -13.80 3.17 11.06
C LYS A 11 -13.35 4.61 10.89
N VAL A 12 -12.07 4.87 11.13
CA VAL A 12 -11.40 6.13 10.83
C VAL A 12 -10.40 5.89 9.69
N GLU A 13 -10.59 6.60 8.59
CA GLU A 13 -9.62 6.61 7.48
C GLU A 13 -8.62 7.75 7.71
N ILE A 14 -7.34 7.42 7.55
CA ILE A 14 -6.24 8.36 7.70
C ILE A 14 -5.56 8.52 6.35
N ASN A 15 -5.45 9.77 5.90
CA ASN A 15 -4.63 10.16 4.77
C ASN A 15 -3.93 11.47 5.12
N ILE A 16 -2.60 11.46 5.16
CA ILE A 16 -1.78 12.60 5.59
C ILE A 16 -0.57 12.72 4.66
N GLY A 17 -0.31 13.91 4.14
CA GLY A 17 0.82 14.20 3.27
C GLY A 17 0.47 14.29 1.78
N ASP A 18 -0.82 14.15 1.44
CA ASP A 18 -1.31 14.20 0.06
C ASP A 18 -1.71 15.62 -0.35
N GLU A 19 -2.20 16.42 0.59
CA GLU A 19 -2.55 17.81 0.37
C GLU A 19 -1.36 18.74 0.59
N GLU A 20 -1.38 19.92 -0.06
CA GLU A 20 -0.27 20.89 -0.02
C GLU A 20 0.09 21.37 1.39
N ASN A 21 -0.90 21.47 2.27
CA ASN A 21 -0.72 21.95 3.65
C ASN A 21 -0.61 20.82 4.68
N ASP A 22 -0.60 19.58 4.24
CA ASP A 22 -0.43 18.45 5.14
C ASP A 22 1.01 18.39 5.68
N PRO A 23 1.20 17.95 6.93
CA PRO A 23 2.52 17.63 7.42
C PRO A 23 3.09 16.42 6.67
N VAL A 24 4.40 16.40 6.52
CA VAL A 24 5.15 15.25 6.03
C VAL A 24 6.03 14.71 7.14
N PHE A 25 6.40 13.44 7.03
CA PHE A 25 7.24 12.74 7.99
C PHE A 25 8.52 12.27 7.31
N CYS A 26 9.55 11.97 8.09
CA CYS A 26 10.77 11.39 7.54
C CYS A 26 11.30 10.27 8.40
N VAL A 27 11.94 9.31 7.77
CA VAL A 27 12.86 8.38 8.42
C VAL A 27 14.20 9.09 8.53
N THR A 28 14.76 9.18 9.72
CA THR A 28 16.06 9.80 9.93
C THR A 28 17.20 8.84 9.61
N ASP A 29 18.35 9.35 9.21
CA ASP A 29 19.55 8.57 8.97
C ASP A 29 20.78 9.26 9.58
N LEU A 30 21.88 8.52 9.66
CA LEU A 30 23.13 8.98 10.23
C LEU A 30 23.92 9.85 9.23
N LEU A 31 24.53 10.91 9.74
CA LEU A 31 25.52 11.65 8.98
C LEU A 31 26.74 10.76 8.64
N PRO A 32 27.41 10.97 7.49
CA PRO A 32 28.48 10.08 7.02
C PRO A 32 29.60 9.83 8.04
N HIS A 33 29.96 10.82 8.85
CA HIS A 33 31.00 10.71 9.88
C HIS A 33 30.53 9.93 11.13
N LEU A 34 29.22 9.74 11.33
CA LEU A 34 28.63 8.94 12.40
C LEU A 34 28.27 7.52 11.93
N ALA A 35 28.19 7.30 10.63
CA ALA A 35 27.72 6.08 9.99
C ALA A 35 28.82 5.01 9.78
N ALA A 36 29.93 5.03 10.53
CA ALA A 36 31.07 4.14 10.30
C ALA A 36 30.68 2.63 10.34
N LYS A 37 29.82 2.23 11.23
CA LYS A 37 29.34 0.84 11.33
C LYS A 37 28.37 0.50 10.21
N GLN A 38 27.41 1.38 9.88
CA GLN A 38 26.42 1.19 8.83
C GLN A 38 27.11 1.03 7.46
N ARG A 39 28.13 1.84 7.17
CA ARG A 39 28.90 1.80 5.92
C ARG A 39 29.70 0.51 5.69
N GLN A 40 29.90 -0.30 6.73
CA GLN A 40 30.56 -1.61 6.63
C GLN A 40 29.58 -2.75 6.34
N LYS A 41 28.27 -2.50 6.43
CA LYS A 41 27.23 -3.47 6.08
C LYS A 41 27.17 -3.67 4.55
N THR A 42 26.67 -4.82 4.13
CA THR A 42 26.30 -5.01 2.71
C THR A 42 25.14 -4.10 2.35
N LEU A 43 24.95 -3.81 1.08
CA LEU A 43 23.83 -2.98 0.61
C LEU A 43 22.48 -3.52 1.08
N GLU A 44 22.28 -4.83 1.03
CA GLU A 44 21.08 -5.54 1.48
C GLU A 44 20.78 -5.31 2.99
N LYS A 45 21.82 -5.15 3.80
CA LYS A 45 21.72 -4.97 5.25
C LYS A 45 22.02 -3.53 5.70
N GLY A 46 22.16 -2.62 4.76
CA GLY A 46 22.51 -1.22 5.04
C GLY A 46 21.44 -0.47 5.82
N ILE A 47 20.17 -0.84 5.60
CA ILE A 47 19.00 -0.32 6.30
C ILE A 47 18.30 -1.52 6.96
N GLU A 48 18.11 -1.45 8.26
CA GLU A 48 17.36 -2.46 9.03
C GLU A 48 15.93 -1.98 9.24
N GLY A 49 14.96 -2.90 9.23
CA GLY A 49 13.54 -2.55 9.40
C GLY A 49 13.27 -1.81 10.71
N GLU A 50 13.99 -2.16 11.76
CA GLU A 50 13.90 -1.53 13.08
C GLU A 50 14.35 -0.06 13.09
N ASP A 51 15.16 0.35 12.11
CA ASP A 51 15.64 1.72 11.97
C ASP A 51 14.67 2.62 11.15
N LEU A 52 13.62 2.02 10.54
CA LEU A 52 12.64 2.71 9.72
C LEU A 52 11.52 3.40 10.53
N ASN A 53 11.86 3.94 11.69
CA ASN A 53 10.92 4.71 12.50
C ASN A 53 10.75 6.14 11.97
N LEU A 54 9.50 6.60 11.93
CA LEU A 54 9.20 7.96 11.52
C LEU A 54 9.46 8.97 12.62
N LEU A 55 10.08 10.07 12.26
CA LEU A 55 10.07 11.29 13.07
C LEU A 55 8.73 12.00 12.86
N ILE A 56 7.88 11.99 13.89
CA ILE A 56 6.51 12.50 13.84
C ILE A 56 6.30 13.80 14.61
N GLY A 57 7.26 14.22 15.44
CA GLY A 57 7.18 15.45 16.19
C GLY A 57 8.27 15.58 17.25
N SER A 58 8.40 16.77 17.83
CA SER A 58 9.44 17.08 18.82
C SER A 58 8.98 18.07 19.91
N ILE A 59 7.78 18.61 19.81
CA ILE A 59 7.28 19.59 20.77
C ILE A 59 6.72 18.85 21.99
N PRO A 60 7.24 19.12 23.21
CA PRO A 60 6.71 18.52 24.43
C PRO A 60 5.38 19.15 24.85
N ASP A 61 4.53 18.37 25.48
CA ASP A 61 3.41 18.85 26.29
C ASP A 61 3.96 19.13 27.71
N GLU A 62 4.05 20.40 28.08
CA GLU A 62 4.66 20.82 29.33
C GLU A 62 3.80 20.48 30.58
N ASP A 63 2.52 20.19 30.39
CA ASP A 63 1.62 19.80 31.47
C ASP A 63 1.79 18.32 31.87
N GLN A 64 2.60 17.56 31.11
CA GLN A 64 2.86 16.15 31.39
C GLN A 64 4.15 15.96 32.20
N GLU A 65 4.17 14.95 33.08
CA GLU A 65 5.37 14.59 33.85
C GLU A 65 6.32 13.70 33.04
N LYS A 66 5.77 12.81 32.19
CA LYS A 66 6.52 11.82 31.39
C LYS A 66 6.00 11.80 29.94
N ASP A 67 6.82 11.27 29.05
CA ASP A 67 6.49 11.04 27.65
C ASP A 67 5.89 12.26 26.94
N LYS A 68 6.35 13.44 27.32
CA LYS A 68 5.79 14.75 26.93
C LYS A 68 5.54 14.92 25.44
N VAL A 69 6.49 14.51 24.58
CA VAL A 69 6.35 14.60 23.13
C VAL A 69 5.26 13.62 22.64
N LYS A 70 5.29 12.38 23.12
CA LYS A 70 4.28 11.36 22.78
C LYS A 70 2.88 11.84 23.17
N MET A 71 2.72 12.40 24.36
CA MET A 71 1.43 12.91 24.82
C MET A 71 0.93 14.07 23.96
N ASN A 72 1.79 14.98 23.54
CA ASN A 72 1.41 16.04 22.61
C ASN A 72 0.91 15.48 21.28
N ILE A 73 1.60 14.49 20.70
CA ILE A 73 1.17 13.84 19.47
C ILE A 73 -0.16 13.12 19.64
N LEU A 74 -0.36 12.39 20.74
CA LEU A 74 -1.63 11.73 21.04
C LEU A 74 -2.77 12.74 21.19
N ASN A 75 -2.54 13.89 21.83
CA ASN A 75 -3.52 14.96 21.92
C ASN A 75 -3.90 15.54 20.55
N LEU A 76 -2.93 15.72 19.66
CA LEU A 76 -3.18 16.15 18.27
C LEU A 76 -4.01 15.12 17.50
N LEU A 77 -3.67 13.84 17.60
CA LEU A 77 -4.40 12.76 16.95
C LEU A 77 -5.82 12.61 17.52
N ASN A 78 -5.96 12.75 18.84
CA ASN A 78 -7.28 12.75 19.47
C ASN A 78 -8.14 13.91 18.99
N SER A 79 -7.59 15.12 18.95
CA SER A 79 -8.36 16.31 18.51
C SER A 79 -8.79 16.25 17.05
N LYS A 80 -7.98 15.63 16.17
CA LYS A 80 -8.25 15.56 14.73
C LYS A 80 -9.07 14.34 14.33
N TYR A 81 -8.80 13.19 14.94
CA TYR A 81 -9.34 11.90 14.53
C TYR A 81 -10.09 11.15 15.63
N ASN A 82 -10.16 11.72 16.83
CA ASN A 82 -10.71 11.07 18.03
C ASN A 82 -9.98 9.74 18.41
N LEU A 83 -8.70 9.61 18.05
CA LEU A 83 -7.89 8.45 18.36
C LEU A 83 -7.29 8.51 19.76
N VAL A 84 -7.19 7.37 20.41
CA VAL A 84 -6.40 7.16 21.61
C VAL A 84 -5.28 6.14 21.34
N GLU A 85 -4.31 6.02 22.24
CA GLU A 85 -3.15 5.14 22.02
C GLU A 85 -3.54 3.69 21.76
N GLU A 86 -4.55 3.19 22.43
CA GLU A 86 -5.01 1.81 22.30
C GLU A 86 -5.62 1.49 20.93
N ASP A 87 -6.12 2.48 20.20
CA ASP A 87 -6.68 2.28 18.86
C ASP A 87 -5.61 1.87 17.84
N PHE A 88 -4.34 2.17 18.11
CA PHE A 88 -3.23 1.72 17.24
C PHE A 88 -3.03 0.22 17.21
N ILE A 89 -3.56 -0.53 18.18
CA ILE A 89 -3.52 -2.01 18.19
C ILE A 89 -4.29 -2.59 16.98
N SER A 90 -5.35 -1.93 16.55
CA SER A 90 -6.20 -2.32 15.41
C SER A 90 -5.96 -1.47 14.16
N ALA A 91 -4.94 -0.62 14.17
CA ALA A 91 -4.61 0.24 13.05
C ALA A 91 -3.83 -0.52 11.98
N GLU A 92 -4.20 -0.32 10.73
CA GLU A 92 -3.41 -0.68 9.56
C GLU A 92 -2.98 0.60 8.86
N ILE A 93 -1.74 1.03 9.12
CA ILE A 93 -1.19 2.30 8.63
C ILE A 93 0.04 2.02 7.79
N GLU A 94 0.04 2.53 6.59
CA GLU A 94 1.12 2.41 5.63
C GLU A 94 1.82 3.75 5.43
N ILE A 95 3.14 3.68 5.38
CA ILE A 95 4.02 4.82 5.21
C ILE A 95 4.66 4.71 3.84
N VAL A 96 4.43 5.71 3.02
CA VAL A 96 4.83 5.72 1.61
C VAL A 96 5.54 7.03 1.26
N PRO A 97 6.38 7.06 0.21
CA PRO A 97 6.94 8.30 -0.28
C PRO A 97 5.86 9.34 -0.58
N ALA A 98 6.01 10.54 -0.03
CA ALA A 98 5.13 11.66 -0.32
C ALA A 98 5.47 12.29 -1.67
N GLY A 99 4.46 12.76 -2.35
CA GLY A 99 4.61 13.51 -3.59
C GLY A 99 3.68 13.04 -4.70
N LYS A 100 3.31 13.99 -5.55
CA LYS A 100 2.44 13.75 -6.71
C LYS A 100 3.26 13.20 -7.88
N ALA A 101 2.59 12.48 -8.78
CA ALA A 101 3.16 12.08 -10.06
C ALA A 101 3.69 13.31 -10.83
N LYS A 102 4.84 13.15 -11.48
CA LYS A 102 5.50 14.19 -12.28
C LYS A 102 5.96 13.65 -13.62
N ASN A 103 6.00 14.53 -14.62
CA ASN A 103 6.70 14.22 -15.85
C ASN A 103 8.20 14.06 -15.61
N LEU A 104 8.77 13.01 -16.17
CA LEU A 104 10.19 12.68 -16.07
C LEU A 104 10.88 12.88 -17.42
N GLY A 105 12.06 13.46 -17.38
CA GLY A 105 12.87 13.81 -18.55
C GLY A 105 12.58 15.22 -19.06
N PHE A 106 13.54 15.79 -19.80
CA PHE A 106 13.37 17.12 -20.42
C PHE A 106 12.26 17.16 -21.45
N ASP A 107 12.01 16.05 -22.11
CA ASP A 107 10.98 15.87 -23.13
C ASP A 107 9.64 15.41 -22.54
N SER A 108 9.57 15.21 -21.23
CA SER A 108 8.36 14.72 -20.53
C SER A 108 7.82 13.41 -21.08
N SER A 109 8.69 12.54 -21.59
CA SER A 109 8.29 11.28 -22.24
C SER A 109 7.95 10.17 -21.27
N MET A 110 8.25 10.34 -19.98
CA MET A 110 8.02 9.37 -18.92
C MET A 110 7.27 10.00 -17.75
N ILE A 111 6.79 9.17 -16.84
CA ILE A 111 6.14 9.59 -15.60
C ILE A 111 6.90 9.01 -14.41
N LEU A 112 7.20 9.85 -13.43
CA LEU A 112 7.74 9.46 -12.14
C LEU A 112 6.64 9.51 -11.08
N SER A 113 6.35 8.38 -10.46
CA SER A 113 5.36 8.29 -9.40
C SER A 113 5.66 7.11 -8.47
N TYR A 114 5.31 7.26 -7.20
CA TYR A 114 5.21 6.12 -6.30
C TYR A 114 4.01 5.23 -6.69
N GLY A 115 4.17 3.92 -6.53
CA GLY A 115 3.10 2.95 -6.80
C GLY A 115 2.74 2.81 -8.27
N HIS A 116 3.63 3.18 -9.21
CA HIS A 116 3.46 2.93 -10.64
C HIS A 116 3.39 1.44 -10.93
N ASP A 117 4.19 0.69 -10.24
CA ASP A 117 4.10 -0.74 -10.06
C ASP A 117 3.15 -1.02 -8.86
N ASP A 118 1.91 -1.58 -9.07
CA ASP A 118 1.38 -1.93 -10.40
C ASP A 118 0.03 -1.21 -10.69
N ARG A 119 -0.03 0.07 -10.43
CA ARG A 119 -1.23 0.88 -10.75
C ARG A 119 -1.49 0.97 -12.24
N VAL A 120 -0.46 0.84 -13.06
CA VAL A 120 -0.59 0.96 -14.51
C VAL A 120 -1.35 -0.24 -15.10
N CYS A 121 -1.04 -1.47 -14.69
CA CYS A 121 -1.78 -2.65 -15.13
C CYS A 121 -3.16 -2.72 -14.46
N SER A 122 -3.26 -2.35 -13.18
CA SER A 122 -4.54 -2.23 -12.48
C SER A 122 -5.49 -1.25 -13.20
N PHE A 123 -4.99 -0.09 -13.62
CA PHE A 123 -5.76 0.86 -14.42
C PHE A 123 -6.24 0.26 -15.75
N ALA A 124 -5.34 -0.43 -16.47
CA ALA A 124 -5.68 -1.08 -17.73
C ALA A 124 -6.78 -2.14 -17.55
N GLY A 125 -6.68 -2.94 -16.50
CA GLY A 125 -7.68 -3.95 -16.17
C GLY A 125 -9.04 -3.36 -15.79
N VAL A 126 -9.06 -2.32 -14.95
CA VAL A 126 -10.30 -1.59 -14.59
C VAL A 126 -10.94 -1.00 -15.85
N LYS A 127 -10.14 -0.36 -16.70
CA LYS A 127 -10.63 0.21 -17.95
C LYS A 127 -11.23 -0.86 -18.87
N ALA A 128 -10.57 -2.01 -19.02
CA ALA A 128 -11.06 -3.12 -19.81
C ALA A 128 -12.44 -3.62 -19.32
N ILE A 129 -12.65 -3.75 -18.01
CA ILE A 129 -13.94 -4.14 -17.43
C ILE A 129 -15.02 -3.09 -17.71
N LEU A 130 -14.70 -1.81 -17.55
CA LEU A 130 -15.66 -0.70 -17.81
C LEU A 130 -16.06 -0.58 -19.27
N GLU A 131 -15.19 -0.97 -20.20
CA GLU A 131 -15.44 -0.95 -21.65
C GLU A 131 -16.04 -2.27 -22.19
N THR A 132 -16.16 -3.30 -21.35
CA THR A 132 -16.74 -4.58 -21.75
C THR A 132 -18.25 -4.49 -21.84
N GLU A 133 -18.79 -4.63 -23.04
CA GLU A 133 -20.23 -4.63 -23.30
C GLU A 133 -20.75 -6.06 -23.54
N ASN A 134 -21.84 -6.42 -22.89
CA ASN A 134 -22.55 -7.70 -23.05
C ASN A 134 -21.65 -8.95 -23.07
N PRO A 135 -20.81 -9.18 -22.04
CA PRO A 135 -19.91 -10.31 -22.00
C PRO A 135 -20.71 -11.64 -21.98
N GLU A 136 -20.26 -12.64 -22.72
CA GLU A 136 -20.84 -13.98 -22.72
C GLU A 136 -20.68 -14.66 -21.34
N TYR A 137 -19.57 -14.40 -20.67
CA TYR A 137 -19.25 -14.91 -19.33
C TYR A 137 -19.06 -13.76 -18.35
N THR A 138 -19.23 -14.04 -17.07
CA THR A 138 -18.92 -13.05 -16.03
C THR A 138 -17.45 -12.61 -16.14
N ALA A 139 -17.23 -11.32 -16.32
CA ALA A 139 -15.90 -10.72 -16.30
C ALA A 139 -15.68 -10.04 -14.95
N SER A 140 -14.50 -10.19 -14.39
CA SER A 140 -14.11 -9.54 -13.14
C SER A 140 -12.67 -9.09 -13.20
N ILE A 141 -12.36 -8.03 -12.45
CA ILE A 141 -10.98 -7.64 -12.13
C ILE A 141 -10.79 -7.71 -10.61
N LEU A 142 -9.65 -8.19 -10.20
CA LEU A 142 -9.19 -8.14 -8.84
C LEU A 142 -7.90 -7.31 -8.81
N CYS A 143 -7.96 -6.15 -8.12
CA CYS A 143 -6.76 -5.38 -7.79
C CYS A 143 -6.29 -5.86 -6.41
N ALA A 144 -5.20 -6.61 -6.38
CA ALA A 144 -4.61 -7.12 -5.15
C ALA A 144 -3.56 -6.15 -4.63
N ASP A 145 -3.53 -5.97 -3.33
CA ASP A 145 -2.56 -5.15 -2.62
C ASP A 145 -1.43 -6.02 -2.04
N LYS A 146 -0.31 -5.39 -1.63
CA LYS A 146 0.77 -6.02 -0.89
C LYS A 146 1.50 -7.16 -1.62
N GLU A 147 1.50 -7.15 -2.94
CA GLU A 147 2.21 -8.16 -3.74
C GLU A 147 3.70 -8.17 -3.40
N GLU A 148 4.35 -7.00 -3.37
CA GLU A 148 5.77 -6.80 -3.09
C GLU A 148 6.21 -7.26 -1.68
N THR A 149 5.26 -7.36 -0.76
CA THR A 149 5.50 -7.80 0.63
C THR A 149 4.99 -9.21 0.92
N GLY A 150 4.65 -9.99 -0.12
CA GLY A 150 4.25 -11.39 -0.02
C GLY A 150 2.76 -11.64 0.00
N SER A 151 1.93 -10.70 -0.46
CA SER A 151 0.48 -10.86 -0.69
C SER A 151 -0.33 -11.21 0.56
N ASN A 152 0.19 -10.93 1.75
CA ASN A 152 -0.48 -11.22 3.02
C ASN A 152 -1.47 -10.11 3.43
N GLY A 153 -2.32 -10.42 4.41
CA GLY A 153 -3.32 -9.49 4.93
C GLY A 153 -4.66 -9.55 4.20
N ASN A 154 -5.58 -8.68 4.61
CA ASN A 154 -6.97 -8.68 4.14
C ASN A 154 -7.15 -8.23 2.69
N THR A 155 -6.20 -7.48 2.18
CA THR A 155 -6.20 -6.87 0.84
C THR A 155 -5.28 -7.59 -0.15
N GLY A 156 -4.43 -8.52 0.35
CA GLY A 156 -3.53 -9.32 -0.47
C GLY A 156 -4.20 -10.51 -1.14
N MET A 157 -3.51 -11.10 -2.12
CA MET A 157 -4.02 -12.26 -2.87
C MET A 157 -4.29 -13.51 -2.00
N HIS A 158 -3.63 -13.64 -0.86
CA HIS A 158 -3.87 -14.75 0.07
C HIS A 158 -5.15 -14.59 0.90
N SER A 159 -5.83 -13.45 0.80
CA SER A 159 -7.11 -13.25 1.48
C SER A 159 -8.22 -14.11 0.88
N ARG A 160 -9.26 -14.35 1.66
CA ARG A 160 -10.47 -15.03 1.20
C ARG A 160 -11.48 -14.11 0.51
N PHE A 161 -11.11 -12.85 0.30
CA PHE A 161 -12.05 -11.85 -0.20
C PHE A 161 -12.65 -12.24 -1.55
N TYR A 162 -11.81 -12.62 -2.52
CA TYR A 162 -12.27 -12.96 -3.86
C TYR A 162 -13.08 -14.26 -3.88
N GLU A 163 -12.61 -15.29 -3.15
CA GLU A 163 -13.33 -16.56 -3.01
C GLU A 163 -14.73 -16.35 -2.41
N ASN A 164 -14.83 -15.57 -1.34
CA ASN A 164 -16.08 -15.24 -0.69
C ASN A 164 -17.01 -14.43 -1.62
N THR A 165 -16.46 -13.47 -2.36
CA THR A 165 -17.23 -12.68 -3.32
C THR A 165 -17.85 -13.57 -4.41
N VAL A 166 -17.08 -14.50 -4.97
CA VAL A 166 -17.61 -15.47 -5.96
C VAL A 166 -18.64 -16.38 -5.34
N ALA A 167 -18.44 -16.83 -4.10
CA ALA A 167 -19.42 -17.64 -3.37
C ALA A 167 -20.76 -16.91 -3.19
N GLU A 168 -20.73 -15.64 -2.80
CA GLU A 168 -21.93 -14.80 -2.66
C GLU A 168 -22.63 -14.58 -4.00
N LEU A 169 -21.90 -14.34 -5.07
CA LEU A 169 -22.47 -14.20 -6.42
C LEU A 169 -23.17 -15.48 -6.87
N ILE A 170 -22.62 -16.65 -6.56
CA ILE A 170 -23.25 -17.94 -6.85
C ILE A 170 -24.52 -18.11 -6.01
N ASN A 171 -24.46 -17.77 -4.72
CA ASN A 171 -25.58 -17.87 -3.80
C ASN A 171 -26.76 -16.98 -4.20
N MET A 172 -26.47 -15.81 -4.79
CA MET A 172 -27.51 -14.91 -5.32
C MET A 172 -28.22 -15.46 -6.57
N GLN A 173 -27.59 -16.32 -7.32
CA GLN A 173 -28.14 -16.86 -8.59
C GLN A 173 -28.79 -18.22 -8.44
N THR A 174 -28.36 -19.04 -7.47
CA THR A 174 -28.78 -20.41 -7.29
C THR A 174 -28.45 -20.89 -5.88
N ASP A 175 -28.99 -22.05 -5.46
CA ASP A 175 -28.60 -22.65 -4.19
C ASP A 175 -27.08 -22.84 -4.11
N TYR A 176 -26.50 -22.35 -3.04
CA TYR A 176 -25.05 -22.45 -2.81
C TYR A 176 -24.63 -23.92 -2.56
N SER A 177 -23.44 -24.25 -3.07
CA SER A 177 -22.66 -25.40 -2.60
C SER A 177 -21.19 -25.21 -2.92
N ASP A 178 -20.29 -25.78 -2.11
CA ASP A 178 -18.85 -25.76 -2.33
C ASP A 178 -18.44 -26.31 -3.70
N LEU A 179 -19.21 -27.26 -4.22
CA LEU A 179 -18.94 -27.82 -5.54
C LEU A 179 -19.16 -26.80 -6.66
N LYS A 180 -20.16 -25.90 -6.50
CA LYS A 180 -20.42 -24.86 -7.51
C LYS A 180 -19.30 -23.84 -7.57
N ILE A 181 -18.76 -23.40 -6.42
CA ILE A 181 -17.61 -22.47 -6.40
C ILE A 181 -16.36 -23.09 -7.01
N ARG A 182 -16.06 -24.36 -6.68
CA ARG A 182 -14.93 -25.09 -7.27
C ARG A 182 -15.05 -25.23 -8.79
N ARG A 183 -16.25 -25.49 -9.29
CA ARG A 183 -16.54 -25.55 -10.72
C ARG A 183 -16.40 -24.18 -11.37
N ALA A 184 -16.86 -23.10 -10.72
CA ALA A 184 -16.71 -21.75 -11.22
C ALA A 184 -15.22 -21.42 -11.42
N PHE A 185 -14.38 -21.65 -10.42
CA PHE A 185 -12.94 -21.44 -10.53
C PHE A 185 -12.27 -22.35 -11.57
N SER A 186 -12.65 -23.64 -11.62
CA SER A 186 -12.09 -24.57 -12.60
C SER A 186 -12.42 -24.20 -14.06
N ASN A 187 -13.56 -23.55 -14.28
CA ASN A 187 -13.99 -23.09 -15.60
C ASN A 187 -13.56 -21.65 -15.91
N SER A 188 -13.00 -20.95 -14.95
CA SER A 188 -12.52 -19.58 -15.12
C SER A 188 -11.20 -19.54 -15.89
N LYS A 189 -11.00 -18.46 -16.63
CA LYS A 189 -9.71 -18.08 -17.20
C LYS A 189 -9.18 -16.87 -16.43
N VAL A 190 -7.91 -16.89 -16.09
CA VAL A 190 -7.25 -15.83 -15.34
C VAL A 190 -6.13 -15.26 -16.18
N LEU A 191 -6.07 -13.95 -16.26
CA LEU A 191 -4.95 -13.19 -16.76
C LEU A 191 -4.28 -12.50 -15.57
N SER A 192 -3.04 -12.84 -15.29
CA SER A 192 -2.22 -12.10 -14.33
C SER A 192 -1.49 -11.00 -15.10
N ALA A 193 -1.62 -9.78 -14.62
CA ALA A 193 -0.97 -8.62 -15.23
C ALA A 193 -0.06 -7.96 -14.20
N ASP A 194 1.13 -7.65 -14.64
CA ASP A 194 2.20 -7.02 -13.87
C ASP A 194 3.06 -6.18 -14.80
N VAL A 195 3.81 -5.21 -14.26
CA VAL A 195 4.71 -4.39 -15.06
C VAL A 195 5.98 -5.17 -15.42
N ASN A 196 6.62 -4.73 -16.49
CA ASN A 196 7.93 -5.23 -16.88
C ASN A 196 8.94 -4.08 -16.91
N ALA A 197 10.19 -4.37 -16.54
CA ALA A 197 11.26 -3.38 -16.57
C ALA A 197 11.55 -2.94 -18.02
N GLY A 198 11.61 -1.63 -18.23
CA GLY A 198 12.14 -1.04 -19.47
C GLY A 198 13.66 -1.19 -19.57
N TYR A 199 14.18 -1.20 -20.79
CA TYR A 199 15.63 -1.26 -21.00
C TYR A 199 16.33 -0.03 -20.46
N ASP A 200 17.30 -0.23 -19.55
CA ASP A 200 18.17 0.82 -19.03
C ASP A 200 19.62 0.58 -19.49
N PRO A 201 20.22 1.51 -20.25
CA PRO A 201 21.59 1.36 -20.73
C PRO A 201 22.65 1.28 -19.61
N ASN A 202 22.37 1.80 -18.41
CA ASN A 202 23.26 1.68 -17.26
C ASN A 202 23.33 0.24 -16.73
N TYR A 203 22.28 -0.55 -16.98
CA TYR A 203 22.14 -1.93 -16.50
C TYR A 203 21.91 -2.91 -17.64
N SER A 204 22.47 -2.62 -18.81
CA SER A 204 22.26 -3.39 -20.05
C SER A 204 22.56 -4.89 -19.95
N SER A 205 23.33 -5.33 -18.93
CA SER A 205 23.66 -6.73 -18.71
C SER A 205 22.54 -7.57 -18.09
N VAL A 206 21.51 -6.94 -17.51
CA VAL A 206 20.39 -7.63 -16.83
C VAL A 206 19.12 -7.67 -17.67
N TYR A 207 19.10 -7.05 -18.85
CA TYR A 207 17.96 -7.01 -19.75
C TYR A 207 18.21 -7.77 -21.04
N GLU A 208 17.16 -8.37 -21.59
CA GLU A 208 17.21 -8.92 -22.94
C GLU A 208 17.27 -7.79 -23.97
N LYS A 209 18.17 -7.95 -24.94
CA LYS A 209 18.31 -7.01 -26.06
C LYS A 209 17.42 -7.49 -27.22
N ASN A 210 16.19 -7.07 -27.22
CA ASN A 210 15.30 -7.26 -28.38
C ASN A 210 14.64 -5.97 -28.76
#